data_39d4d822c4ec035ce27a990d82f12fcc
#
_entry.id   39d4d822c4ec035ce27a990d82f12fcc
#
_cell.length_a   1.000
_cell.length_b   1.000
_cell.length_c   1.000
_cell.angle_alpha   90.00
_cell.angle_beta   90.00
_cell.angle_gamma   90.00
#
_symmetry.space_group_name_H-M   'P 1'
#
loop_
_entity.id
_entity.type
_entity.pdbx_description
1 polymer ?
#
loop_
_entity_poly.entity_id
_entity_poly.type
_entity_poly.pdbx_seq_one_letter_code
_entity_poly.pdbx_strand_id
1 'polypeptide(L)'
;GIGVVARKYNIPVYANKLTWDNMSKIGEIKSDLKFHFEKEDSKIFNGVVVNSFGVSHDAANPQFYTFEKDGKRVSILTDTGYISDKMADYVKDSHTLVYESNHEENVLLSGPYPWTTKQRILSDKGHLSNTDSANYLTKIVGSNTKNVLLAHLSEQNNTKELARMAAAMTLKNKDIDCEIAGNKTIDCNDKIVIMDTDPAIPTRILEI
;
A
#
# COMPACT_ATOMS: atom_id res chain seq x y z
N GLY A 1 9.31 8.88 12.92
CA GLY A 1 8.29 9.67 13.51
C GLY A 1 7.44 9.07 14.62
N ILE A 2 7.13 7.73 14.62
CA ILE A 2 6.10 7.14 15.50
C ILE A 2 6.30 7.42 16.99
N GLY A 3 7.52 7.27 17.50
CA GLY A 3 7.79 7.53 18.93
C GLY A 3 7.63 9.00 19.32
N VAL A 4 7.95 9.93 18.42
CA VAL A 4 7.75 11.36 18.65
C VAL A 4 6.25 11.69 18.72
N VAL A 5 5.48 11.17 17.77
CA VAL A 5 4.02 11.38 17.72
C VAL A 5 3.33 10.77 18.95
N ALA A 6 3.67 9.53 19.30
CA ALA A 6 3.12 8.84 20.46
C ALA A 6 3.36 9.64 21.75
N ARG A 7 4.60 10.10 22.00
CA ARG A 7 4.92 10.91 23.20
C ARG A 7 4.27 12.27 23.20
N LYS A 8 4.31 12.98 22.05
CA LYS A 8 3.79 14.36 21.97
C LYS A 8 2.27 14.43 22.16
N TYR A 9 1.56 13.47 21.61
CA TYR A 9 0.10 13.50 21.59
C TYR A 9 -0.55 12.43 22.47
N ASN A 10 0.24 11.65 23.21
CA ASN A 10 -0.22 10.56 24.05
C ASN A 10 -1.11 9.56 23.30
N ILE A 11 -0.67 9.16 22.10
CA ILE A 11 -1.44 8.30 21.19
C ILE A 11 -1.00 6.85 21.36
N PRO A 12 -1.95 5.89 21.53
CA PRO A 12 -1.65 4.46 21.52
C PRO A 12 -1.01 4.02 20.21
N VAL A 13 -0.03 3.12 20.31
CA VAL A 13 0.68 2.53 19.17
C VAL A 13 0.43 1.03 19.16
N TYR A 14 0.01 0.53 18.02
CA TYR A 14 -0.28 -0.88 17.79
C TYR A 14 0.73 -1.48 16.82
N ALA A 15 1.36 -2.59 17.21
CA ALA A 15 2.27 -3.35 16.35
C ALA A 15 2.32 -4.81 16.82
N ASN A 16 2.75 -5.72 15.96
CA ASN A 16 2.98 -7.10 16.38
C ASN A 16 4.22 -7.22 17.29
N LYS A 17 4.30 -8.32 18.01
CA LYS A 17 5.37 -8.56 18.99
C LYS A 17 6.76 -8.45 18.36
N LEU A 18 7.00 -9.10 17.22
CA LEU A 18 8.31 -9.08 16.56
C LEU A 18 8.70 -7.68 16.10
N THR A 19 7.74 -6.87 15.65
CA THR A 19 7.98 -5.46 15.32
C THR A 19 8.40 -4.69 16.57
N TRP A 20 7.72 -4.86 17.71
CA TRP A 20 8.11 -4.23 18.97
C TRP A 20 9.51 -4.64 19.43
N ASP A 21 9.84 -5.93 19.34
CA ASP A 21 11.13 -6.47 19.77
C ASP A 21 12.30 -5.96 18.89
N ASN A 22 12.05 -5.65 17.63
CA ASN A 22 13.05 -5.18 16.66
C ASN A 22 13.03 -3.66 16.41
N MET A 23 12.06 -2.94 16.98
CA MET A 23 11.91 -1.51 16.81
C MET A 23 12.97 -0.76 17.63
N SER A 24 13.95 -0.18 16.94
CA SER A 24 15.03 0.60 17.53
C SER A 24 14.92 2.08 17.13
N LYS A 25 15.62 2.96 17.85
CA LYS A 25 15.73 4.41 17.54
C LYS A 25 14.40 5.20 17.54
N ILE A 26 13.32 4.65 18.11
CA ILE A 26 12.04 5.35 18.24
C ILE A 26 11.98 6.20 19.53
N GLY A 27 12.94 6.07 20.41
CA GLY A 27 12.91 6.58 21.78
C GLY A 27 11.90 5.80 22.65
N GLU A 28 11.84 6.17 23.90
CA GLU A 28 10.94 5.50 24.85
C GLU A 28 9.48 5.85 24.56
N ILE A 29 8.63 4.85 24.44
CA ILE A 29 7.17 4.97 24.44
C ILE A 29 6.70 4.35 25.75
N LYS A 30 5.82 5.03 26.48
CA LYS A 30 5.25 4.53 27.73
C LYS A 30 4.57 3.18 27.51
N SER A 31 4.67 2.29 28.50
CA SER A 31 4.11 0.93 28.41
C SER A 31 2.59 0.91 28.21
N ASP A 32 1.88 1.88 28.79
CA ASP A 32 0.42 2.05 28.65
C ASP A 32 -0.02 2.54 27.27
N LEU A 33 0.93 2.94 26.39
CA LEU A 33 0.69 3.30 25.00
C LEU A 33 1.13 2.20 24.02
N LYS A 34 1.68 1.09 24.50
CA LYS A 34 2.13 -0.03 23.64
C LYS A 34 1.11 -1.14 23.63
N PHE A 35 0.57 -1.44 22.46
CA PHE A 35 -0.43 -2.49 22.29
C PHE A 35 0.02 -3.50 21.22
N HIS A 36 -0.37 -4.76 21.41
CA HIS A 36 -0.15 -5.81 20.43
C HIS A 36 -1.29 -5.84 19.40
N PHE A 37 -0.89 -6.00 18.14
CA PHE A 37 -1.79 -6.22 17.03
C PHE A 37 -1.09 -7.18 16.05
N GLU A 38 -1.42 -8.46 16.20
CA GLU A 38 -0.75 -9.52 15.44
C GLU A 38 -1.34 -9.66 14.04
N LYS A 39 -0.67 -10.41 13.18
CA LYS A 39 -1.19 -10.79 11.86
C LYS A 39 -2.49 -11.59 12.04
N GLU A 40 -3.45 -11.33 11.17
CA GLU A 40 -4.77 -11.94 11.16
C GLU A 40 -5.65 -11.56 12.38
N ASP A 41 -5.23 -10.55 13.14
CA ASP A 41 -6.05 -9.90 14.15
C ASP A 41 -7.05 -8.91 13.52
N SER A 42 -8.15 -8.73 14.26
CA SER A 42 -9.15 -7.68 13.98
C SER A 42 -9.42 -6.88 15.25
N LYS A 43 -9.47 -5.55 15.13
CA LYS A 43 -9.78 -4.64 16.22
C LYS A 43 -10.75 -3.55 15.76
N ILE A 44 -11.56 -3.06 16.70
CA ILE A 44 -12.52 -1.99 16.43
C ILE A 44 -12.04 -0.71 17.11
N PHE A 45 -11.91 0.36 16.32
CA PHE A 45 -11.53 1.69 16.79
C PHE A 45 -12.62 2.70 16.40
N ASN A 46 -13.41 3.16 17.36
CA ASN A 46 -14.49 4.14 17.13
C ASN A 46 -15.44 3.74 15.97
N GLY A 47 -15.80 2.46 15.92
CA GLY A 47 -16.68 1.92 14.87
C GLY A 47 -16.00 1.59 13.54
N VAL A 48 -14.70 1.80 13.42
CA VAL A 48 -13.89 1.32 12.29
C VAL A 48 -13.32 -0.04 12.65
N VAL A 49 -13.62 -1.06 11.85
CA VAL A 49 -12.98 -2.38 11.94
C VAL A 49 -11.64 -2.31 11.22
N VAL A 50 -10.56 -2.62 11.92
CA VAL A 50 -9.22 -2.70 11.36
C VAL A 50 -8.77 -4.15 11.36
N ASN A 51 -8.46 -4.71 10.19
CA ASN A 51 -7.91 -6.04 10.06
C ASN A 51 -6.45 -5.96 9.62
N SER A 52 -5.62 -6.88 10.09
CA SER A 52 -4.20 -6.94 9.82
C SER A 52 -3.83 -8.25 9.15
N PHE A 53 -2.97 -8.18 8.14
CA PHE A 53 -2.53 -9.35 7.35
C PHE A 53 -1.04 -9.29 7.08
N GLY A 54 -0.42 -10.47 6.87
CA GLY A 54 0.99 -10.55 6.54
C GLY A 54 1.28 -10.17 5.10
N VAL A 55 2.42 -9.50 4.88
CA VAL A 55 3.02 -9.26 3.56
C VAL A 55 4.37 -9.96 3.46
N SER A 56 4.91 -10.07 2.25
CA SER A 56 6.24 -10.63 2.01
C SER A 56 7.26 -9.51 1.85
N HIS A 57 7.95 -9.20 2.94
CA HIS A 57 8.99 -8.17 2.95
C HIS A 57 10.13 -8.54 3.91
N ASP A 58 11.29 -7.91 3.77
CA ASP A 58 12.48 -8.17 4.57
C ASP A 58 12.51 -7.43 5.93
N ALA A 59 11.33 -7.15 6.48
CA ALA A 59 11.15 -6.64 7.84
C ALA A 59 10.92 -7.77 8.85
N ALA A 60 10.99 -7.48 10.14
CA ALA A 60 10.93 -8.47 11.21
C ALA A 60 9.63 -9.30 11.21
N ASN A 61 8.49 -8.67 10.97
CA ASN A 61 7.20 -9.34 10.80
C ASN A 61 6.22 -8.39 10.09
N PRO A 62 6.41 -8.14 8.78
CA PRO A 62 5.66 -7.12 8.06
C PRO A 62 4.19 -7.49 7.92
N GLN A 63 3.32 -6.49 8.01
CA GLN A 63 1.88 -6.64 7.88
C GLN A 63 1.25 -5.40 7.25
N PHE A 64 0.13 -5.60 6.57
CA PHE A 64 -0.71 -4.54 6.01
C PHE A 64 -2.08 -4.49 6.69
N TYR A 65 -2.91 -3.53 6.31
CA TYR A 65 -4.16 -3.26 7.00
C TYR A 65 -5.30 -2.99 6.04
N THR A 66 -6.50 -3.45 6.44
CA THR A 66 -7.75 -2.97 5.87
C THR A 66 -8.57 -2.23 6.94
N PHE A 67 -9.31 -1.24 6.53
CA PHE A 67 -10.16 -0.40 7.38
C PHE A 67 -11.57 -0.46 6.84
N GLU A 68 -12.53 -0.87 7.67
CA GLU A 68 -13.91 -1.04 7.25
C GLU A 68 -14.86 -0.27 8.16
N LYS A 69 -15.77 0.46 7.55
CA LYS A 69 -16.86 1.15 8.24
C LYS A 69 -18.05 1.32 7.30
N ASP A 70 -19.26 1.10 7.81
CA ASP A 70 -20.54 1.31 7.08
C ASP A 70 -20.55 0.64 5.68
N GLY A 71 -19.99 -0.55 5.58
CA GLY A 71 -19.89 -1.31 4.34
C GLY A 71 -18.81 -0.82 3.36
N LYS A 72 -18.04 0.20 3.73
CA LYS A 72 -16.94 0.73 2.93
C LYS A 72 -15.60 0.21 3.41
N ARG A 73 -14.69 -0.11 2.48
CA ARG A 73 -13.35 -0.63 2.78
C ARG A 73 -12.26 0.18 2.12
N VAL A 74 -11.25 0.53 2.91
CA VAL A 74 -9.97 1.06 2.45
C VAL A 74 -8.89 0.04 2.79
N SER A 75 -8.03 -0.31 1.83
CA SER A 75 -6.92 -1.24 2.05
C SER A 75 -5.59 -0.58 1.72
N ILE A 76 -4.58 -0.84 2.55
CA ILE A 76 -3.21 -0.38 2.34
C ILE A 76 -2.34 -1.61 2.19
N LEU A 77 -1.71 -1.78 1.02
CA LEU A 77 -0.84 -2.89 0.68
C LEU A 77 0.41 -2.35 0.00
N THR A 78 1.46 -2.16 0.80
CA THR A 78 2.78 -1.70 0.37
C THR A 78 3.86 -2.56 1.01
N ASP A 79 5.10 -2.41 0.57
CA ASP A 79 6.25 -3.16 1.07
C ASP A 79 6.06 -4.69 0.91
N THR A 80 5.84 -5.12 -0.33
CA THR A 80 5.69 -6.55 -0.65
C THR A 80 6.35 -6.90 -1.98
N GLY A 81 7.11 -7.99 -2.00
CA GLY A 81 7.77 -8.47 -3.21
C GLY A 81 6.85 -9.27 -4.14
N TYR A 82 5.75 -9.80 -3.62
CA TYR A 82 4.70 -10.48 -4.41
C TYR A 82 3.36 -10.44 -3.68
N ILE A 83 2.30 -10.79 -4.40
CA ILE A 83 0.96 -10.93 -3.84
C ILE A 83 0.49 -12.38 -4.02
N SER A 84 0.28 -13.07 -2.90
CA SER A 84 -0.36 -14.39 -2.90
C SER A 84 -1.88 -14.27 -3.10
N ASP A 85 -2.52 -15.37 -3.52
CA ASP A 85 -3.98 -15.40 -3.65
C ASP A 85 -4.67 -15.04 -2.32
N LYS A 86 -4.14 -15.52 -1.19
CA LYS A 86 -4.63 -15.15 0.15
C LYS A 86 -4.54 -13.64 0.41
N MET A 87 -3.44 -13.00 0.03
CA MET A 87 -3.29 -11.54 0.18
C MET A 87 -4.26 -10.78 -0.73
N ALA A 88 -4.42 -11.25 -1.97
CA ALA A 88 -5.37 -10.67 -2.92
C ALA A 88 -6.81 -10.75 -2.40
N ASP A 89 -7.22 -11.88 -1.81
CA ASP A 89 -8.57 -12.07 -1.25
C ASP A 89 -8.86 -11.08 -0.11
N TYR A 90 -7.88 -10.74 0.72
CA TYR A 90 -8.07 -9.77 1.81
C TYR A 90 -8.38 -8.35 1.31
N VAL A 91 -7.79 -7.94 0.21
CA VAL A 91 -7.93 -6.57 -0.32
C VAL A 91 -8.92 -6.49 -1.48
N LYS A 92 -9.40 -7.63 -1.97
CA LYS A 92 -10.29 -7.73 -3.14
C LYS A 92 -11.51 -6.85 -2.98
N ASP A 93 -11.84 -6.14 -4.07
CA ASP A 93 -13.01 -5.28 -4.18
C ASP A 93 -13.10 -4.18 -3.11
N SER A 94 -11.96 -3.73 -2.59
CA SER A 94 -11.92 -2.58 -1.70
C SER A 94 -12.31 -1.30 -2.45
N HIS A 95 -13.08 -0.43 -1.81
CA HIS A 95 -13.54 0.84 -2.39
C HIS A 95 -12.35 1.76 -2.74
N THR A 96 -11.33 1.75 -1.89
CA THR A 96 -10.07 2.46 -2.12
C THR A 96 -8.90 1.55 -1.78
N LEU A 97 -7.94 1.47 -2.70
CA LEU A 97 -6.68 0.74 -2.56
C LEU A 97 -5.52 1.74 -2.53
N VAL A 98 -4.73 1.72 -1.46
CA VAL A 98 -3.39 2.31 -1.44
C VAL A 98 -2.42 1.17 -1.72
N TYR A 99 -1.80 1.18 -2.90
CA TYR A 99 -1.26 -0.01 -3.51
C TYR A 99 0.14 0.21 -4.08
N GLU A 100 1.07 -0.70 -3.80
CA GLU A 100 2.45 -0.55 -4.22
C GLU A 100 2.62 -0.63 -5.74
N SER A 101 3.42 0.30 -6.28
CA SER A 101 3.95 0.28 -7.64
C SER A 101 5.35 0.88 -7.58
N ASN A 102 6.33 0.08 -7.12
CA ASN A 102 7.59 0.61 -6.65
C ASN A 102 8.54 1.02 -7.76
N HIS A 103 8.79 0.15 -8.74
CA HIS A 103 9.82 0.40 -9.72
C HIS A 103 9.45 -0.06 -11.13
N GLU A 104 10.06 0.58 -12.12
CA GLU A 104 10.11 0.10 -13.50
C GLU A 104 11.35 -0.77 -13.67
N GLU A 105 11.17 -2.03 -14.07
CA GLU A 105 12.27 -3.02 -14.09
C GLU A 105 13.46 -2.57 -14.94
N ASN A 106 13.21 -2.04 -16.13
CA ASN A 106 14.27 -1.60 -17.03
C ASN A 106 15.06 -0.40 -16.45
N VAL A 107 14.37 0.50 -15.77
CA VAL A 107 15.00 1.64 -15.09
C VAL A 107 15.84 1.16 -13.92
N LEU A 108 15.32 0.24 -13.10
CA LEU A 108 16.05 -0.36 -12.00
C LEU A 108 17.32 -1.09 -12.51
N LEU A 109 17.18 -1.94 -13.53
CA LEU A 109 18.29 -2.74 -14.06
C LEU A 109 19.39 -1.88 -14.68
N SER A 110 19.04 -0.81 -15.38
CA SER A 110 20.00 0.14 -15.97
C SER A 110 20.50 1.21 -15.00
N GLY A 111 19.81 1.39 -13.87
CA GLY A 111 20.10 2.42 -12.88
C GLY A 111 21.40 2.21 -12.09
N PRO A 112 21.79 3.19 -11.26
CA PRO A 112 23.09 3.21 -10.59
C PRO A 112 23.21 2.31 -9.36
N TYR A 113 22.12 1.65 -8.93
CA TYR A 113 22.15 0.83 -7.72
C TYR A 113 23.12 -0.36 -7.86
N PRO A 114 23.86 -0.73 -6.79
CA PRO A 114 24.63 -1.96 -6.75
C PRO A 114 23.75 -3.18 -7.06
N TRP A 115 24.34 -4.20 -7.69
CA TRP A 115 23.61 -5.41 -8.08
C TRP A 115 22.91 -6.10 -6.91
N THR A 116 23.54 -6.13 -5.74
CA THR A 116 22.94 -6.69 -4.50
C THR A 116 21.67 -5.97 -4.09
N THR A 117 21.63 -4.65 -4.26
CA THR A 117 20.42 -3.83 -3.98
C THR A 117 19.33 -4.13 -5.01
N LYS A 118 19.69 -4.25 -6.30
CA LYS A 118 18.74 -4.63 -7.36
C LYS A 118 18.15 -6.00 -7.10
N GLN A 119 18.98 -7.00 -6.77
CA GLN A 119 18.51 -8.34 -6.43
C GLN A 119 17.57 -8.35 -5.22
N ARG A 120 17.86 -7.55 -4.19
CA ARG A 120 16.98 -7.41 -3.02
C ARG A 120 15.62 -6.83 -3.44
N ILE A 121 15.59 -5.77 -4.23
CA ILE A 121 14.36 -5.13 -4.71
C ILE A 121 13.52 -6.10 -5.54
N LEU A 122 14.15 -6.86 -6.45
CA LEU A 122 13.50 -7.84 -7.34
C LEU A 122 13.12 -9.16 -6.65
N SER A 123 13.47 -9.35 -5.38
CA SER A 123 13.18 -10.60 -4.68
C SER A 123 11.74 -10.66 -4.16
N ASP A 124 11.28 -11.87 -3.82
CA ASP A 124 9.98 -12.09 -3.17
C ASP A 124 9.79 -11.31 -1.85
N LYS A 125 10.88 -10.82 -1.26
CA LYS A 125 10.88 -9.98 -0.05
C LYS A 125 11.22 -8.52 -0.34
N GLY A 126 11.29 -8.15 -1.60
CA GLY A 126 11.55 -6.79 -2.07
C GLY A 126 10.28 -5.99 -2.27
N HIS A 127 10.08 -5.52 -3.51
CA HIS A 127 9.00 -4.63 -3.88
C HIS A 127 8.37 -5.01 -5.22
N LEU A 128 7.09 -4.69 -5.40
CA LEU A 128 6.40 -4.91 -6.67
C LEU A 128 6.93 -3.98 -7.76
N SER A 129 7.23 -4.57 -8.93
CA SER A 129 7.43 -3.80 -10.16
C SER A 129 6.10 -3.19 -10.63
N ASN A 130 6.16 -2.17 -11.52
CA ASN A 130 4.96 -1.61 -12.15
C ASN A 130 4.17 -2.70 -12.89
N THR A 131 4.85 -3.62 -13.55
CA THR A 131 4.25 -4.72 -14.30
C THR A 131 3.54 -5.71 -13.38
N ASP A 132 4.19 -6.18 -12.31
CA ASP A 132 3.59 -7.11 -11.36
C ASP A 132 2.43 -6.46 -10.61
N SER A 133 2.61 -5.24 -10.15
CA SER A 133 1.57 -4.42 -9.54
C SER A 133 0.32 -4.37 -10.43
N ALA A 134 0.48 -3.99 -11.70
CA ALA A 134 -0.62 -3.89 -12.64
C ALA A 134 -1.30 -5.24 -12.90
N ASN A 135 -0.54 -6.33 -13.02
CA ASN A 135 -1.07 -7.67 -13.24
C ASN A 135 -1.90 -8.16 -12.04
N TYR A 136 -1.40 -7.98 -10.81
CA TYR A 136 -2.16 -8.35 -9.61
C TYR A 136 -3.41 -7.47 -9.43
N LEU A 137 -3.30 -6.17 -9.78
CA LEU A 137 -4.41 -5.23 -9.68
C LEU A 137 -5.65 -5.73 -10.44
N THR A 138 -5.49 -6.37 -11.60
CA THR A 138 -6.61 -6.95 -12.37
C THR A 138 -7.39 -8.03 -11.63
N LYS A 139 -6.80 -8.66 -10.62
CA LYS A 139 -7.43 -9.70 -9.80
C LYS A 139 -8.07 -9.14 -8.52
N ILE A 140 -7.63 -7.95 -8.11
CA ILE A 140 -7.99 -7.32 -6.83
C ILE A 140 -9.17 -6.37 -7.00
N VAL A 141 -9.19 -5.59 -8.08
CA VAL A 141 -10.27 -4.64 -8.33
C VAL A 141 -11.59 -5.35 -8.62
N GLY A 142 -12.69 -4.73 -8.25
CA GLY A 142 -14.04 -5.24 -8.46
C GLY A 142 -15.06 -4.12 -8.61
N SER A 143 -16.34 -4.45 -8.55
CA SER A 143 -17.45 -3.51 -8.79
C SER A 143 -17.52 -2.36 -7.76
N ASN A 144 -17.04 -2.60 -6.55
CA ASN A 144 -16.99 -1.57 -5.50
C ASN A 144 -15.74 -0.68 -5.58
N THR A 145 -14.72 -1.10 -6.33
CA THR A 145 -13.45 -0.34 -6.40
C THR A 145 -13.64 0.97 -7.15
N LYS A 146 -13.38 2.09 -6.47
CA LYS A 146 -13.50 3.44 -7.02
C LYS A 146 -12.13 4.12 -7.17
N ASN A 147 -11.22 3.91 -6.23
CA ASN A 147 -9.94 4.59 -6.22
C ASN A 147 -8.78 3.61 -6.04
N VAL A 148 -7.75 3.76 -6.88
CA VAL A 148 -6.47 3.10 -6.76
C VAL A 148 -5.39 4.17 -6.64
N LEU A 149 -4.76 4.25 -5.48
CA LEU A 149 -3.66 5.15 -5.19
C LEU A 149 -2.35 4.37 -5.29
N LEU A 150 -1.62 4.55 -6.37
CA LEU A 150 -0.29 3.97 -6.54
C LEU A 150 0.67 4.64 -5.56
N ALA A 151 1.29 3.84 -4.72
CA ALA A 151 2.08 4.30 -3.59
C ALA A 151 3.46 3.63 -3.57
N HIS A 152 4.33 4.13 -2.70
CA HIS A 152 5.67 3.60 -2.48
C HIS A 152 6.54 3.57 -3.76
N LEU A 153 6.34 4.58 -4.62
CA LEU A 153 7.11 4.75 -5.85
C LEU A 153 8.56 5.10 -5.53
N SER A 154 9.50 4.40 -6.16
CA SER A 154 10.93 4.70 -6.06
C SER A 154 11.25 6.03 -6.75
N GLU A 155 11.86 6.95 -6.05
CA GLU A 155 12.30 8.25 -6.62
C GLU A 155 13.37 8.09 -7.71
N GLN A 156 14.14 6.99 -7.70
CA GLN A 156 15.25 6.78 -8.64
C GLN A 156 14.93 5.76 -9.74
N ASN A 157 14.00 4.85 -9.47
CA ASN A 157 13.74 3.72 -10.39
C ASN A 157 12.30 3.70 -10.91
N ASN A 158 11.57 4.81 -10.76
CA ASN A 158 10.20 4.94 -11.25
C ASN A 158 9.88 6.39 -11.62
N THR A 159 8.76 6.58 -12.31
CA THR A 159 8.07 7.85 -12.41
C THR A 159 6.57 7.63 -12.19
N LYS A 160 5.88 8.69 -11.78
CA LYS A 160 4.42 8.67 -11.60
C LYS A 160 3.69 8.28 -12.88
N GLU A 161 4.20 8.76 -14.04
CA GLU A 161 3.68 8.46 -15.37
C GLU A 161 3.79 6.98 -15.71
N LEU A 162 4.96 6.36 -15.51
CA LEU A 162 5.19 4.93 -15.78
C LEU A 162 4.28 4.05 -14.93
N ALA A 163 4.18 4.32 -13.64
CA ALA A 163 3.31 3.58 -12.73
C ALA A 163 1.83 3.67 -13.15
N ARG A 164 1.33 4.89 -13.41
CA ARG A 164 -0.06 5.10 -13.84
C ARG A 164 -0.36 4.46 -15.19
N MET A 165 0.57 4.57 -16.15
CA MET A 165 0.40 3.96 -17.48
C MET A 165 0.37 2.45 -17.39
N ALA A 166 1.27 1.82 -16.64
CA ALA A 166 1.28 0.37 -16.45
C ALA A 166 -0.06 -0.13 -15.88
N ALA A 167 -0.56 0.48 -14.81
CA ALA A 167 -1.83 0.14 -14.20
C ALA A 167 -3.01 0.34 -15.18
N ALA A 168 -3.12 1.51 -15.80
CA ALA A 168 -4.24 1.84 -16.69
C ALA A 168 -4.27 0.97 -17.95
N MET A 169 -3.14 0.74 -18.59
CA MET A 169 -3.07 -0.08 -19.80
C MET A 169 -3.42 -1.55 -19.49
N THR A 170 -2.92 -2.08 -18.38
CA THR A 170 -3.17 -3.47 -18.00
C THR A 170 -4.65 -3.69 -17.65
N LEU A 171 -5.29 -2.76 -16.91
CA LEU A 171 -6.72 -2.81 -16.61
C LEU A 171 -7.55 -2.76 -17.89
N LYS A 172 -7.27 -1.81 -18.79
CA LYS A 172 -7.98 -1.67 -20.07
C LYS A 172 -7.84 -2.90 -20.96
N ASN A 173 -6.67 -3.53 -20.99
CA ASN A 173 -6.44 -4.78 -21.73
C ASN A 173 -7.25 -5.99 -21.17
N LYS A 174 -7.85 -5.82 -19.99
CA LYS A 174 -8.75 -6.80 -19.34
C LYS A 174 -10.20 -6.31 -19.33
N ASP A 175 -10.54 -5.33 -20.16
CA ASP A 175 -11.87 -4.72 -20.26
C ASP A 175 -12.37 -4.12 -18.92
N ILE A 176 -11.44 -3.71 -18.05
CA ILE A 176 -11.75 -3.02 -16.80
C ILE A 176 -11.65 -1.51 -17.05
N ASP A 177 -12.78 -0.82 -16.95
CA ASP A 177 -12.85 0.60 -17.25
C ASP A 177 -12.19 1.44 -16.14
N CYS A 178 -11.24 2.25 -16.53
CA CYS A 178 -10.47 3.09 -15.63
C CYS A 178 -10.01 4.39 -16.30
N GLU A 179 -9.72 5.39 -15.48
CA GLU A 179 -9.13 6.64 -15.93
C GLU A 179 -7.98 7.09 -15.01
N ILE A 180 -7.03 7.80 -15.59
CA ILE A 180 -5.93 8.37 -14.81
C ILE A 180 -6.37 9.75 -14.33
N ALA A 181 -6.39 9.96 -13.01
CA ALA A 181 -6.65 11.25 -12.42
C ALA A 181 -5.54 12.24 -12.78
N GLY A 182 -5.92 13.31 -13.47
CA GLY A 182 -5.10 14.51 -13.57
C GLY A 182 -5.33 15.43 -12.36
N ASN A 183 -4.77 16.64 -12.40
CA ASN A 183 -4.98 17.68 -11.36
C ASN A 183 -6.41 18.27 -11.34
N LYS A 184 -7.32 17.76 -12.14
CA LYS A 184 -8.72 18.24 -12.22
C LYS A 184 -9.65 17.29 -11.47
N THR A 185 -10.73 17.86 -10.94
CA THR A 185 -11.87 17.11 -10.39
C THR A 185 -12.39 16.17 -11.47
N ILE A 186 -12.38 14.87 -11.19
CA ILE A 186 -12.95 13.86 -12.05
C ILE A 186 -14.35 13.57 -11.52
N ASP A 187 -15.36 13.79 -12.34
CA ASP A 187 -16.68 13.20 -12.13
C ASP A 187 -16.55 11.69 -12.38
N CYS A 188 -16.43 10.94 -11.29
CA CYS A 188 -16.23 9.49 -11.35
C CYS A 188 -17.55 8.78 -11.67
N ASN A 189 -17.98 8.86 -12.93
CA ASN A 189 -19.07 8.04 -13.44
C ASN A 189 -18.59 6.58 -13.55
N ASP A 190 -18.78 5.80 -12.49
CA ASP A 190 -18.59 4.34 -12.42
C ASP A 190 -17.21 3.75 -12.83
N LYS A 191 -16.23 4.57 -13.12
CA LYS A 191 -14.88 4.15 -13.49
C LYS A 191 -13.94 4.09 -12.30
N ILE A 192 -12.96 3.20 -12.36
CA ILE A 192 -11.85 3.18 -11.41
C ILE A 192 -10.92 4.36 -11.69
N VAL A 193 -10.66 5.17 -10.67
CA VAL A 193 -9.73 6.31 -10.77
C VAL A 193 -8.35 5.89 -10.28
N ILE A 194 -7.37 5.96 -11.16
CA ILE A 194 -5.96 5.68 -10.85
C ILE A 194 -5.25 6.99 -10.53
N MET A 195 -4.65 7.07 -9.35
CA MET A 195 -3.87 8.20 -8.87
C MET A 195 -2.50 7.72 -8.40
N ASP A 196 -1.54 8.62 -8.31
CA ASP A 196 -0.29 8.41 -7.57
C ASP A 196 -0.33 9.13 -6.23
N THR A 197 0.45 8.66 -5.29
CA THR A 197 0.75 9.34 -4.03
C THR A 197 2.06 10.12 -4.14
N ASP A 198 2.26 11.08 -3.23
CA ASP A 198 3.47 11.89 -3.15
C ASP A 198 3.93 11.94 -1.69
N PRO A 199 5.24 11.78 -1.40
CA PRO A 199 5.73 11.79 -0.01
C PRO A 199 5.67 13.18 0.64
N ALA A 200 5.58 14.25 -0.13
CA ALA A 200 5.60 15.63 0.34
C ALA A 200 4.25 16.35 0.19
N ILE A 201 3.40 15.91 -0.74
CA ILE A 201 2.15 16.58 -1.07
C ILE A 201 0.97 15.66 -0.73
N PRO A 202 0.03 16.07 0.14
CA PRO A 202 -1.13 15.25 0.44
C PRO A 202 -2.02 15.08 -0.80
N THR A 203 -2.63 13.91 -0.92
CA THR A 203 -3.69 13.68 -1.90
C THR A 203 -4.91 14.55 -1.58
N ARG A 204 -5.78 14.78 -2.57
CA ARG A 204 -7.11 15.34 -2.30
C ARG A 204 -7.89 14.43 -1.34
N ILE A 205 -8.89 15.00 -0.67
CA ILE A 205 -9.86 14.20 0.10
C ILE A 205 -10.65 13.35 -0.89
N LEU A 206 -10.76 12.06 -0.59
CA LEU A 206 -11.55 11.09 -1.35
C LEU A 206 -12.78 10.73 -0.51
N GLU A 207 -13.94 10.86 -1.10
CA GLU A 207 -15.19 10.33 -0.55
C GLU A 207 -15.41 8.92 -1.09
N ILE A 208 -15.85 7.99 -0.23
CA ILE A 208 -16.04 6.57 -0.56
C ILE A 208 -17.42 6.06 -0.12
#